data_82343bdd5460a85ccb8f25a6dff7ec2f
#
_entry.id   82343bdd5460a85ccb8f25a6dff7ec2f
#
_cell.length_a   1.000
_cell.length_b   1.000
_cell.length_c   1.000
_cell.angle_alpha   90.00
_cell.angle_beta   90.00
_cell.angle_gamma   90.00
#
_symmetry.space_group_name_H-M   'P 1'
#
loop_
_entity.id
_entity.type
_entity.pdbx_description
1 polymer ?
#
loop_
_entity_poly.entity_id
_entity_poly.type
_entity_poly.pdbx_seq_one_letter_code
_entity_poly.pdbx_strand_id
1 'polypeptide(L)' 'MNYSAILVIALPGRFQDVITAINRIEGVEAHISDPDSDRLICTIEAPTTDDEVRLFHRAAELDGVNDVSLIEHRLDLA' A
#
# COMPACT_ATOMS: atom_id res chain seq x y z
N MET A 1 5.00 2.24 -17.14
CA MET A 1 4.99 1.87 -15.71
C MET A 1 4.11 2.84 -14.95
N ASN A 2 3.21 2.33 -14.15
CA ASN A 2 2.28 3.14 -13.36
C ASN A 2 2.69 3.11 -11.90
N TYR A 3 2.50 4.22 -11.20
CA TYR A 3 2.82 4.37 -9.80
C TYR A 3 1.62 4.92 -9.05
N SER A 4 1.39 4.42 -7.85
CA SER A 4 0.37 4.95 -6.96
C SER A 4 0.97 5.12 -5.57
N ALA A 5 0.62 6.21 -4.90
CA ALA A 5 0.90 6.36 -3.49
C ALA A 5 -0.40 6.09 -2.73
N ILE A 6 -0.33 5.23 -1.73
CA ILE A 6 -1.49 4.84 -0.94
C ILE A 6 -1.22 5.05 0.54
N LEU A 7 -2.27 5.38 1.28
CA LEU A 7 -2.26 5.43 2.73
C LEU A 7 -2.89 4.15 3.25
N VAL A 8 -2.12 3.41 4.06
CA VAL A 8 -2.61 2.20 4.69
C VAL A 8 -2.78 2.47 6.18
N ILE A 9 -3.95 2.17 6.70
CA ILE A 9 -4.27 2.31 8.12
C ILE A 9 -4.42 0.91 8.72
N ALA A 10 -3.60 0.61 9.71
CA ALA A 10 -3.66 -0.67 10.40
C ALA A 10 -4.66 -0.62 11.55
N LEU A 11 -5.23 -1.77 11.89
CA LEU A 11 -5.98 -1.92 13.12
C LEU A 11 -5.05 -1.76 14.33
N PRO A 12 -5.54 -1.28 15.47
CA PRO A 12 -4.71 -1.13 16.68
C PRO A 12 -4.00 -2.43 17.03
N GLY A 13 -2.69 -2.32 17.29
CA GLY A 13 -1.87 -3.48 17.64
C GLY A 13 -1.39 -4.33 16.48
N ARG A 14 -1.80 -4.01 15.24
CA ARG A 14 -1.46 -4.81 14.06
C ARG A 14 -0.46 -4.14 13.11
N PHE A 15 0.09 -2.99 13.52
CA PHE A 15 0.94 -2.19 12.63
C PHE A 15 2.13 -2.99 12.09
N GLN A 16 2.85 -3.68 12.97
CA GLN A 16 4.04 -4.44 12.55
C GLN A 16 3.69 -5.59 11.62
N ASP A 17 2.58 -6.27 11.88
CA ASP A 17 2.10 -7.35 11.02
C ASP A 17 1.77 -6.82 9.63
N VAL A 18 1.15 -5.65 9.57
CA VAL A 18 0.77 -5.02 8.29
C VAL A 18 2.01 -4.63 7.49
N ILE A 19 3.01 -4.00 8.13
CA ILE A 19 4.27 -3.67 7.45
C ILE A 19 4.91 -4.91 6.87
N THR A 20 5.01 -5.97 7.67
CA THR A 20 5.62 -7.22 7.22
C THR A 20 4.89 -7.80 6.02
N ALA A 21 3.56 -7.80 6.07
CA ALA A 21 2.73 -8.33 4.98
C ALA A 21 2.83 -7.46 3.71
N ILE A 22 2.81 -6.13 3.86
CA ILE A 22 2.95 -5.19 2.73
C ILE A 22 4.26 -5.45 2.00
N ASN A 23 5.35 -5.59 2.74
CA ASN A 23 6.67 -5.76 2.13
C ASN A 23 6.86 -7.11 1.43
N ARG A 24 5.93 -8.04 1.62
CA ARG A 24 5.92 -9.32 0.90
C ARG A 24 5.17 -9.27 -0.42
N ILE A 25 4.42 -8.19 -0.68
CA ILE A 25 3.69 -8.05 -1.94
C ILE A 25 4.64 -7.45 -2.96
N GLU A 26 4.94 -8.20 -4.01
CA GLU A 26 5.77 -7.69 -5.09
C GLU A 26 5.08 -6.51 -5.77
N GLY A 27 5.82 -5.40 -5.93
CA GLY A 27 5.29 -4.18 -6.50
C GLY A 27 4.74 -3.20 -5.48
N VAL A 28 4.69 -3.56 -4.20
CA VAL A 28 4.23 -2.67 -3.13
C VAL A 28 5.37 -2.49 -2.14
N GLU A 29 5.63 -1.23 -1.77
CA GLU A 29 6.73 -0.90 -0.87
C GLU A 29 6.28 0.15 0.14
N ALA A 30 6.57 -0.10 1.41
CA ALA A 30 6.30 0.87 2.47
C ALA A 30 7.47 1.86 2.57
N HIS A 31 7.16 3.14 2.61
CA HIS A 31 8.18 4.21 2.66
C HIS A 31 8.15 5.00 3.96
N ILE A 32 6.98 5.46 4.35
CA ILE A 32 6.82 6.29 5.55
C ILE A 32 5.92 5.55 6.50
N SER A 33 6.35 5.38 7.74
CA SER A 33 5.56 4.69 8.74
C SER A 33 5.42 5.55 9.99
N ASP A 34 4.21 5.58 10.53
CA ASP A 34 3.88 6.27 11.75
C ASP A 34 3.15 5.29 12.67
N PRO A 35 3.91 4.55 13.51
CA PRO A 35 3.30 3.54 14.37
C PRO A 35 2.37 4.12 15.43
N ASP A 36 2.57 5.38 15.82
CA ASP A 36 1.72 6.01 16.83
C ASP A 36 0.29 6.25 16.33
N SER A 37 0.13 6.46 15.02
CA SER A 37 -1.19 6.64 14.41
C SER A 37 -1.66 5.44 13.60
N ASP A 38 -0.92 4.33 13.62
CA ASP A 38 -1.20 3.11 12.86
C ASP A 38 -1.27 3.35 11.34
N ARG A 39 -0.48 4.30 10.84
CA ARG A 39 -0.50 4.70 9.42
C ARG A 39 0.82 4.46 8.74
N LEU A 40 0.74 4.05 7.48
CA LEU A 40 1.93 3.99 6.63
C LEU A 40 1.58 4.43 5.21
N ILE A 41 2.57 5.03 4.55
CA ILE A 41 2.45 5.43 3.16
C ILE A 41 3.28 4.45 2.35
N CYS A 42 2.63 3.87 1.35
CA CYS A 42 3.24 2.88 0.47
C CYS A 42 3.14 3.35 -0.97
N THR A 43 4.01 2.80 -1.81
CA THR A 43 3.90 2.96 -3.25
C THR A 43 3.56 1.63 -3.88
N ILE A 44 2.77 1.70 -4.96
CA ILE A 44 2.50 0.58 -5.84
C ILE A 44 3.15 0.89 -7.17
N GLU A 45 3.92 -0.05 -7.68
CA GLU A 45 4.52 0.03 -9.01
C GLU A 45 4.04 -1.16 -9.82
N ALA A 46 3.42 -0.89 -10.97
CA ALA A 46 2.84 -1.93 -11.79
C ALA A 46 2.91 -1.56 -13.28
N PRO A 47 3.01 -2.55 -14.17
CA PRO A 47 3.11 -2.28 -15.61
C PRO A 47 1.81 -1.75 -16.22
N THR A 48 0.66 -2.06 -15.62
CA THR A 48 -0.64 -1.63 -16.14
C THR A 48 -1.53 -1.11 -15.01
N THR A 49 -2.58 -0.37 -15.40
CA THR A 49 -3.58 0.10 -14.44
C THR A 49 -4.31 -1.07 -13.78
N ASP A 50 -4.61 -2.12 -14.55
CA ASP A 50 -5.28 -3.31 -13.99
C ASP A 50 -4.43 -3.97 -12.91
N ASP A 51 -3.13 -4.07 -13.13
CA ASP A 51 -2.21 -4.62 -12.13
C ASP A 51 -2.13 -3.73 -10.89
N GLU A 52 -2.12 -2.40 -11.06
CA GLU A 52 -2.17 -1.46 -9.95
C GLU A 52 -3.41 -1.67 -9.07
N VAL A 53 -4.57 -1.78 -9.71
CA VAL A 53 -5.84 -2.00 -9.02
C VAL A 53 -5.80 -3.32 -8.25
N ARG A 54 -5.27 -4.36 -8.85
CA ARG A 54 -5.12 -5.67 -8.22
C ARG A 54 -4.24 -5.59 -6.96
N LEU A 55 -3.11 -4.89 -7.06
CA LEU A 55 -2.21 -4.72 -5.91
C LEU A 55 -2.84 -3.87 -4.81
N PHE A 56 -3.60 -2.83 -5.17
CA PHE A 56 -4.36 -2.04 -4.22
C PHE A 56 -5.33 -2.91 -3.44
N HIS A 57 -6.09 -3.76 -4.13
CA HIS A 57 -7.02 -4.68 -3.48
C HIS A 57 -6.31 -5.69 -2.59
N ARG A 58 -5.16 -6.19 -3.01
CA ARG A 58 -4.37 -7.11 -2.19
C ARG A 58 -3.95 -6.44 -0.88
N ALA A 59 -3.50 -5.19 -0.94
CA ALA A 59 -3.13 -4.46 0.26
C ALA A 59 -4.34 -4.25 1.18
N ALA A 60 -5.49 -3.89 0.60
CA ALA A 60 -6.72 -3.66 1.37
C ALA A 60 -7.25 -4.92 2.05
N GLU A 61 -6.99 -6.08 1.48
CA GLU A 61 -7.48 -7.37 1.99
C GLU A 61 -6.55 -8.03 3.02
N LEU A 62 -5.39 -7.45 3.28
CA LEU A 62 -4.47 -8.02 4.26
C LEU A 62 -5.09 -8.03 5.65
N ASP A 63 -4.83 -9.11 6.37
CA ASP A 63 -5.23 -9.21 7.76
C ASP A 63 -4.55 -8.13 8.59
N GLY A 64 -5.31 -7.42 9.40
CA GLY A 64 -4.80 -6.32 10.21
C GLY A 64 -4.93 -4.95 9.58
N VAL A 65 -5.35 -4.85 8.31
CA VAL A 65 -5.59 -3.57 7.65
C VAL A 65 -7.01 -3.11 7.93
N ASN A 66 -7.13 -1.86 8.39
CA ASN A 66 -8.42 -1.23 8.64
C ASN A 66 -8.93 -0.52 7.39
N ASP A 67 -8.05 0.19 6.68
CA ASP A 67 -8.45 0.95 5.50
C ASP A 67 -7.24 1.23 4.61
N VAL A 68 -7.50 1.40 3.31
CA VAL A 68 -6.50 1.82 2.33
C VAL A 68 -7.13 2.91 1.47
N SER A 69 -6.39 4.01 1.28
CA SER A 69 -6.83 5.15 0.47
C SER A 69 -5.78 5.49 -0.58
N LEU A 70 -6.24 5.84 -1.76
CA LEU A 70 -5.34 6.34 -2.81
C LEU A 70 -5.00 7.80 -2.52
N ILE A 71 -3.70 8.10 -2.43
CA ILE A 71 -3.21 9.47 -2.26
C ILE A 71 -2.92 10.10 -3.60
N GLU A 72 -2.20 9.39 -4.45
CA GLU A 72 -1.76 9.90 -5.74
C GLU A 72 -1.60 8.76 -6.74
N HIS A 73 -1.98 9.03 -7.99
CA HIS A 73 -1.78 8.11 -9.10
C HIS A 73 -0.98 8.82 -10.18
N ARG A 74 0.11 8.21 -10.61
CA ARG A 74 0.98 8.78 -11.61
C ARG A 74 1.27 7.77 -12.70
N LEU A 75 1.10 8.21 -13.95
CA LEU A 75 1.48 7.45 -15.12
C LEU A 75 2.85 7.92 -15.59
N ASP A 76 3.73 6.97 -15.83
CA ASP A 76 5.01 7.26 -16.45
C ASP A 76 4.86 7.01 -17.96
N LEU A 77 4.84 8.10 -18.72
CA LEU A 77 4.62 8.06 -20.18
C LEU A 77 5.94 8.13 -20.97
N ALA A 78 7.04 8.13 -20.27
CA ALA A 78 8.36 8.20 -20.92
C ALA A 78 8.71 6.95 -21.69
#